data_b42b9a9c619a092735cc44654b61e33a
#
_entry.id   b42b9a9c619a092735cc44654b61e33a
#
_cell.length_a   1.000
_cell.length_b   1.000
_cell.length_c   1.000
_cell.angle_alpha   90.00
_cell.angle_beta   90.00
_cell.angle_gamma   90.00
#
_symmetry.space_group_name_H-M   'P 1'
#
loop_
_entity.id
_entity.type
_entity.pdbx_description
1 polymer ?
#
loop_
_entity_poly.entity_id
_entity_poly.type
_entity_poly.pdbx_seq_one_letter_code
_entity_poly.pdbx_strand_id
1 'polypeptide(L)'
;CLRAAHAGAAAPHALDRPGRARGRLIGGHLAVFTALLGTPCAPRAEGAILFLEDVGEAPYRVDRLLAQLRLAGMLDAAAGFVLGGFTGAEEPADAVLADYLGALGKPVLAGWPSGHQVPNLALPMGLVVELDVAGRVLRYL
;
A
#
# COMPACT_ATOMS: atom_id res chain seq x y z
N CYS A 1 -19.49 -6.15 13.81
CA CYS A 1 -19.43 -7.46 13.13
C CYS A 1 -18.65 -7.30 11.83
N LEU A 2 -17.54 -8.02 11.68
CA LEU A 2 -16.73 -8.04 10.44
C LEU A 2 -17.53 -8.80 9.37
N ARG A 3 -17.91 -8.12 8.28
CA ARG A 3 -18.83 -8.69 7.29
C ARG A 3 -18.16 -9.36 6.10
N ALA A 4 -16.90 -9.06 5.82
CA ALA A 4 -16.15 -9.72 4.77
C ALA A 4 -14.64 -9.70 5.06
N ALA A 5 -13.96 -10.75 4.68
CA ALA A 5 -12.51 -10.81 4.72
C ALA A 5 -12.01 -11.21 3.33
N HIS A 6 -11.07 -10.47 2.78
CA HIS A 6 -10.25 -10.96 1.70
C HIS A 6 -9.00 -11.59 2.31
N ALA A 7 -8.87 -12.89 2.17
CA ALA A 7 -7.62 -13.57 2.41
C ALA A 7 -6.83 -13.53 1.09
N GLY A 8 -5.78 -12.76 1.07
CA GLY A 8 -4.81 -12.82 -0.01
C GLY A 8 -4.04 -14.13 0.15
N ALA A 9 -4.36 -15.13 -0.65
CA ALA A 9 -3.69 -16.43 -0.62
C ALA A 9 -2.25 -16.40 -1.18
N ALA A 10 -1.66 -15.22 -1.36
CA ALA A 10 -0.29 -15.10 -1.81
C ALA A 10 0.69 -15.60 -0.74
N ALA A 11 1.76 -16.24 -1.18
CA ALA A 11 2.86 -16.64 -0.30
C ALA A 11 3.45 -15.42 0.45
N PRO A 12 4.15 -15.63 1.57
CA PRO A 12 4.87 -14.57 2.25
C PRO A 12 5.79 -13.81 1.27
N HIS A 13 5.84 -12.49 1.42
CA HIS A 13 6.64 -11.62 0.56
C HIS A 13 7.82 -11.02 1.36
N ALA A 14 8.96 -10.81 0.70
CA ALA A 14 10.15 -10.26 1.35
C ALA A 14 9.94 -8.87 1.97
N LEU A 15 8.99 -8.11 1.42
CA LEU A 15 8.60 -6.80 1.93
C LEU A 15 7.62 -6.85 3.11
N ASP A 16 7.08 -8.01 3.48
CA ASP A 16 6.17 -8.11 4.62
C ASP A 16 6.85 -7.61 5.90
N ARG A 17 6.12 -6.80 6.64
CA ARG A 17 6.50 -6.37 8.00
C ARG A 17 5.37 -6.73 8.93
N PRO A 18 5.63 -7.57 9.95
CA PRO A 18 4.59 -8.11 10.80
C PRO A 18 3.87 -7.02 11.58
N GLY A 19 2.62 -7.29 11.90
CA GLY A 19 1.80 -6.41 12.72
C GLY A 19 0.36 -6.38 12.28
N ARG A 20 -0.42 -5.60 13.02
CA ARG A 20 -1.82 -5.31 12.75
C ARG A 20 -2.06 -3.82 12.76
N ALA A 21 -2.93 -3.37 11.91
CA ALA A 21 -3.37 -1.98 11.87
C ALA A 21 -4.86 -1.90 11.56
N ARG A 22 -5.49 -0.81 11.98
CA ARG A 22 -6.88 -0.51 11.66
C ARG A 22 -6.98 0.93 11.21
N GLY A 23 -7.62 1.15 10.08
CA GLY A 23 -7.78 2.51 9.53
C GLY A 23 -8.59 2.49 8.25
N ARG A 24 -8.88 3.68 7.75
CA ARG A 24 -9.52 3.85 6.44
C ARG A 24 -8.56 3.40 5.34
N LEU A 25 -9.02 2.55 4.45
CA LEU A 25 -8.23 2.13 3.29
C LEU A 25 -8.28 3.25 2.23
N ILE A 26 -7.14 3.83 1.92
CA ILE A 26 -6.98 4.84 0.87
C ILE A 26 -5.76 4.52 0.02
N GLY A 27 -5.65 5.16 -1.14
CA GLY A 27 -4.50 4.94 -2.03
C GLY A 27 -4.94 4.53 -3.43
N GLY A 28 -4.13 3.73 -4.08
CA GLY A 28 -4.31 3.24 -5.44
C GLY A 28 -3.00 3.27 -6.22
N HIS A 29 -3.08 3.62 -7.50
CA HIS A 29 -1.92 3.80 -8.37
C HIS A 29 -0.99 4.89 -7.82
N LEU A 30 0.25 4.54 -7.51
CA LEU A 30 1.19 5.39 -6.77
C LEU A 30 1.39 6.75 -7.46
N ALA A 31 1.63 6.77 -8.77
CA ALA A 31 1.86 8.00 -9.51
C ALA A 31 0.62 8.91 -9.48
N VAL A 32 -0.59 8.36 -9.65
CA VAL A 32 -1.85 9.11 -9.60
C VAL A 32 -2.12 9.62 -8.18
N PHE A 33 -1.93 8.79 -7.18
CA PHE A 33 -2.14 9.16 -5.78
C PHE A 33 -1.20 10.30 -5.36
N THR A 34 0.06 10.23 -5.77
CA THR A 34 1.06 11.26 -5.47
C THR A 34 0.77 12.57 -6.20
N ALA A 35 0.20 12.51 -7.42
CA ALA A 35 -0.19 13.70 -8.18
C ALA A 35 -1.29 14.55 -7.51
N LEU A 36 -2.03 13.98 -6.55
CA LEU A 36 -3.03 14.72 -5.77
C LEU A 36 -2.42 15.61 -4.69
N LEU A 37 -1.16 15.40 -4.33
CA LEU A 37 -0.49 16.20 -3.29
C LEU A 37 -0.38 17.67 -3.72
N GLY A 38 -0.68 18.57 -2.79
CA GLY A 38 -0.71 20.01 -3.06
C GLY A 38 -1.98 20.52 -3.74
N THR A 39 -2.96 19.64 -3.98
CA THR A 39 -4.27 20.02 -4.54
C THR A 39 -5.36 20.04 -3.44
N PRO A 40 -6.52 20.67 -3.70
CA PRO A 40 -7.66 20.59 -2.78
C PRO A 40 -8.19 19.17 -2.53
N CYS A 41 -7.84 18.21 -3.42
CA CYS A 41 -8.20 16.80 -3.34
C CYS A 41 -7.12 15.94 -2.67
N ALA A 42 -6.09 16.55 -2.07
CA ALA A 42 -5.02 15.81 -1.41
C ALA A 42 -5.60 14.89 -0.33
N PRO A 43 -5.27 13.59 -0.39
CA PRO A 43 -5.78 12.64 0.60
C PRO A 43 -5.13 12.87 1.96
N ARG A 44 -5.82 12.47 3.03
CA ARG A 44 -5.29 12.50 4.39
C ARG A 44 -4.90 11.11 4.83
N ALA A 45 -3.64 10.94 5.23
CA ALA A 45 -3.07 9.65 5.59
C ALA A 45 -3.09 9.34 7.10
N GLU A 46 -3.51 10.30 7.94
CA GLU A 46 -3.50 10.14 9.39
C GLU A 46 -4.31 8.90 9.83
N GLY A 47 -3.61 7.90 10.36
CA GLY A 47 -4.22 6.64 10.79
C GLY A 47 -4.82 5.80 9.67
N ALA A 48 -4.58 6.13 8.41
CA ALA A 48 -5.08 5.37 7.27
C ALA A 48 -4.20 4.14 6.98
N ILE A 49 -4.77 3.15 6.30
CA ILE A 49 -4.02 2.09 5.64
C ILE A 49 -3.85 2.49 4.18
N LEU A 50 -2.59 2.63 3.74
CA LEU A 50 -2.29 3.01 2.37
C LEU A 50 -2.17 1.76 1.49
N PHE A 51 -3.02 1.68 0.46
CA PHE A 51 -2.85 0.75 -0.64
C PHE A 51 -2.06 1.43 -1.76
N LEU A 52 -0.95 0.83 -2.17
CA LEU A 52 -0.08 1.35 -3.23
C LEU A 52 0.22 0.25 -4.26
N GLU A 53 0.11 0.59 -5.52
CA GLU A 53 0.49 -0.24 -6.66
C GLU A 53 0.93 0.65 -7.82
N ASP A 54 1.66 0.12 -8.79
CA ASP A 54 2.00 0.87 -9.99
C ASP A 54 2.32 -0.06 -11.18
N VAL A 55 2.28 0.48 -12.39
CA VAL A 55 2.58 -0.24 -13.62
C VAL A 55 3.52 0.56 -14.52
N GLY A 56 4.58 -0.08 -14.99
CA GLY A 56 5.51 0.52 -15.95
C GLY A 56 6.48 1.55 -15.37
N GLU A 57 6.51 1.74 -14.05
CA GLU A 57 7.40 2.70 -13.41
C GLU A 57 8.74 2.05 -13.03
N ALA A 58 9.82 2.62 -13.58
CA ALA A 58 11.18 2.20 -13.22
C ALA A 58 11.48 2.53 -11.74
N PRO A 59 12.40 1.78 -11.07
CA PRO A 59 12.70 1.96 -9.64
C PRO A 59 13.00 3.42 -9.24
N TYR A 60 13.75 4.18 -10.04
CA TYR A 60 14.07 5.57 -9.74
C TYR A 60 12.84 6.49 -9.76
N ARG A 61 11.78 6.12 -10.51
CA ARG A 61 10.52 6.87 -10.51
C ARG A 61 9.70 6.53 -9.29
N VAL A 62 9.64 5.25 -8.91
CA VAL A 62 9.02 4.81 -7.65
C VAL A 62 9.70 5.50 -6.46
N ASP A 63 11.04 5.58 -6.46
CA ASP A 63 11.81 6.30 -5.44
C ASP A 63 11.37 7.77 -5.32
N ARG A 64 11.28 8.47 -6.43
CA ARG A 64 10.84 9.88 -6.45
C ARG A 64 9.41 10.06 -5.92
N LEU A 65 8.48 9.15 -6.27
CA LEU A 65 7.10 9.20 -5.82
C LEU A 65 6.99 8.92 -4.31
N LEU A 66 7.73 7.94 -3.82
CA LEU A 66 7.79 7.63 -2.38
C LEU A 66 8.48 8.76 -1.59
N ALA A 67 9.54 9.38 -2.15
CA ALA A 67 10.16 10.57 -1.56
C ALA A 67 9.15 11.70 -1.39
N GLN A 68 8.30 11.93 -2.38
CA GLN A 68 7.26 12.94 -2.31
C GLN A 68 6.21 12.62 -1.24
N LEU A 69 5.76 11.36 -1.13
CA LEU A 69 4.86 10.93 -0.05
C LEU A 69 5.50 11.09 1.33
N ARG A 70 6.79 10.77 1.46
CA ARG A 70 7.54 10.95 2.72
C ARG A 70 7.64 12.41 3.10
N LEU A 71 8.06 13.27 2.18
CA LEU A 71 8.17 14.72 2.43
C LEU A 71 6.83 15.38 2.75
N ALA A 72 5.74 14.85 2.21
CA ALA A 72 4.38 15.27 2.56
C ALA A 72 3.90 14.71 3.92
N GLY A 73 4.72 13.93 4.63
CA GLY A 73 4.40 13.33 5.92
C GLY A 73 3.42 12.14 5.85
N MET A 74 3.05 11.69 4.65
CA MET A 74 2.01 10.68 4.49
C MET A 74 2.45 9.29 4.93
N LEU A 75 3.72 8.93 4.71
CA LEU A 75 4.22 7.63 5.14
C LEU A 75 4.27 7.52 6.67
N ASP A 76 4.67 8.61 7.34
CA ASP A 76 4.71 8.66 8.80
C ASP A 76 3.31 8.73 9.44
N ALA A 77 2.36 9.36 8.77
CA ALA A 77 0.98 9.49 9.26
C ALA A 77 0.17 8.20 9.11
N ALA A 78 0.48 7.35 8.14
CA ALA A 78 -0.23 6.11 7.89
C ALA A 78 -0.10 5.11 9.05
N ALA A 79 -1.12 4.29 9.28
CA ALA A 79 -1.11 3.21 10.28
C ALA A 79 -0.49 1.91 9.73
N GLY A 80 -0.49 1.70 8.43
CA GLY A 80 0.05 0.51 7.77
C GLY A 80 -0.09 0.58 6.26
N PHE A 81 0.44 -0.43 5.59
CA PHE A 81 0.54 -0.46 4.13
C PHE A 81 0.08 -1.79 3.55
N VAL A 82 -0.59 -1.72 2.42
CA VAL A 82 -0.89 -2.86 1.56
C VAL A 82 -0.28 -2.56 0.19
N LEU A 83 0.62 -3.41 -0.26
CA LEU A 83 1.28 -3.26 -1.56
C LEU A 83 0.67 -4.24 -2.56
N GLY A 84 0.09 -3.69 -3.61
CA GLY A 84 -0.33 -4.42 -4.79
C GLY A 84 0.85 -4.74 -5.70
N GLY A 85 0.57 -5.00 -6.98
CA GLY A 85 1.60 -5.24 -7.97
C GLY A 85 2.36 -3.97 -8.34
N PHE A 86 3.69 -4.07 -8.39
CA PHE A 86 4.56 -3.12 -9.08
C PHE A 86 5.10 -3.85 -10.31
N THR A 87 4.43 -3.69 -11.43
CA THR A 87 4.59 -4.55 -12.61
C THR A 87 4.97 -3.75 -13.85
N GLY A 88 5.39 -4.45 -14.92
CA GLY A 88 5.62 -3.82 -16.23
C GLY A 88 6.93 -3.03 -16.38
N ALA A 89 7.75 -2.92 -15.36
CA ALA A 89 9.11 -2.40 -15.45
C ALA A 89 10.12 -3.52 -15.68
N GLU A 90 11.27 -3.21 -16.27
CA GLU A 90 12.35 -4.19 -16.47
C GLU A 90 13.00 -4.61 -15.15
N GLU A 91 13.11 -3.69 -14.20
CA GLU A 91 13.67 -3.91 -12.88
C GLU A 91 12.60 -3.85 -11.79
N PRO A 92 12.65 -4.72 -10.76
CA PRO A 92 11.71 -4.68 -9.65
C PRO A 92 11.95 -3.47 -8.74
N ALA A 93 10.87 -2.90 -8.20
CA ALA A 93 10.92 -1.77 -7.26
C ALA A 93 11.13 -2.20 -5.79
N ASP A 94 11.29 -3.48 -5.51
CA ASP A 94 11.28 -4.04 -4.15
C ASP A 94 12.32 -3.42 -3.23
N ALA A 95 13.54 -3.18 -3.72
CA ALA A 95 14.59 -2.55 -2.93
C ALA A 95 14.21 -1.13 -2.49
N VAL A 96 13.62 -0.36 -3.40
CA VAL A 96 13.14 1.01 -3.10
C VAL A 96 12.00 0.97 -2.08
N LEU A 97 11.02 0.09 -2.29
CA LEU A 97 9.92 -0.09 -1.34
C LEU A 97 10.42 -0.49 0.06
N ALA A 98 11.41 -1.39 0.12
CA ALA A 98 12.03 -1.80 1.38
C ALA A 98 12.70 -0.63 2.11
N ASP A 99 13.43 0.23 1.40
CA ASP A 99 14.12 1.39 1.96
C ASP A 99 13.15 2.39 2.59
N TYR A 100 12.02 2.66 1.92
CA TYR A 100 11.04 3.62 2.45
C TYR A 100 10.17 3.05 3.56
N LEU A 101 9.70 1.82 3.42
CA LEU A 101 8.69 1.25 4.31
C LEU A 101 9.30 0.41 5.43
N GLY A 102 10.48 -0.16 5.22
CA GLY A 102 11.13 -1.04 6.19
C GLY A 102 11.51 -0.37 7.50
N ALA A 103 11.90 0.90 7.45
CA ALA A 103 12.33 1.68 8.62
C ALA A 103 11.18 2.30 9.42
N LEU A 104 9.93 2.26 8.92
CA LEU A 104 8.80 2.93 9.55
C LEU A 104 8.27 2.22 10.81
N GLY A 105 8.64 0.96 11.03
CA GLY A 105 8.12 0.16 12.15
C GLY A 105 6.62 -0.12 12.08
N LYS A 106 6.05 -0.09 10.88
CA LYS A 106 4.62 -0.24 10.63
C LYS A 106 4.34 -1.55 9.88
N PRO A 107 3.12 -2.15 10.03
CA PRO A 107 2.78 -3.33 9.28
C PRO A 107 2.72 -3.04 7.77
N VAL A 108 3.36 -3.91 7.00
CA VAL A 108 3.35 -3.90 5.54
C VAL A 108 2.93 -5.28 5.04
N LEU A 109 1.86 -5.35 4.29
CA LEU A 109 1.40 -6.57 3.61
C LEU A 109 1.65 -6.38 2.11
N ALA A 110 2.64 -7.08 1.58
CA ALA A 110 3.01 -7.00 0.17
C ALA A 110 2.49 -8.19 -0.66
N GLY A 111 2.52 -8.04 -1.98
CA GLY A 111 2.03 -9.06 -2.90
C GLY A 111 0.51 -9.22 -2.84
N TRP A 112 -0.22 -8.19 -2.47
CA TRP A 112 -1.68 -8.21 -2.49
C TRP A 112 -2.16 -8.27 -3.94
N PRO A 113 -3.07 -9.21 -4.30
CA PRO A 113 -3.47 -9.40 -5.68
C PRO A 113 -4.51 -8.36 -6.12
N SER A 114 -4.10 -7.10 -6.17
CA SER A 114 -4.88 -5.98 -6.69
C SER A 114 -3.98 -5.00 -7.43
N GLY A 115 -4.56 -4.23 -8.34
CA GLY A 115 -3.86 -3.29 -9.19
C GLY A 115 -3.75 -3.79 -10.63
N HIS A 116 -2.71 -3.39 -11.37
CA HIS A 116 -2.50 -3.75 -12.77
C HIS A 116 -1.91 -5.17 -12.92
N GLN A 117 -2.61 -6.16 -12.41
CA GLN A 117 -2.19 -7.57 -12.44
C GLN A 117 -3.40 -8.51 -12.46
N VAL A 118 -3.15 -9.78 -12.73
CA VAL A 118 -4.14 -10.86 -12.67
C VAL A 118 -3.67 -11.90 -11.64
N PRO A 119 -4.51 -12.30 -10.67
CA PRO A 119 -5.86 -11.80 -10.41
C PRO A 119 -5.88 -10.37 -9.91
N ASN A 120 -7.02 -9.69 -10.04
CA ASN A 120 -7.24 -8.34 -9.51
C ASN A 120 -8.44 -8.36 -8.55
N LEU A 121 -8.19 -8.46 -7.26
CA LEU A 121 -9.23 -8.47 -6.24
C LEU A 121 -9.74 -7.04 -5.98
N ALA A 122 -11.06 -6.89 -5.89
CA ALA A 122 -11.65 -5.62 -5.51
C ALA A 122 -11.28 -5.23 -4.07
N LEU A 123 -10.97 -3.96 -3.86
CA LEU A 123 -10.65 -3.39 -2.55
C LEU A 123 -11.75 -2.42 -2.10
N PRO A 124 -12.13 -2.43 -0.82
CA PRO A 124 -13.17 -1.56 -0.28
C PRO A 124 -12.61 -0.17 0.05
N MET A 125 -12.18 0.57 -0.99
CA MET A 125 -11.60 1.89 -0.82
C MET A 125 -12.53 2.83 -0.06
N GLY A 126 -11.98 3.59 0.87
CA GLY A 126 -12.72 4.52 1.72
C GLY A 126 -13.35 3.89 2.97
N LEU A 127 -13.46 2.57 3.08
CA LEU A 127 -13.97 1.91 4.28
C LEU A 127 -12.87 1.73 5.34
N VAL A 128 -13.31 1.57 6.59
CA VAL A 128 -12.39 1.17 7.67
C VAL A 128 -12.12 -0.32 7.54
N VAL A 129 -10.84 -0.68 7.51
CA VAL A 129 -10.37 -2.07 7.42
C VAL A 129 -9.45 -2.42 8.58
N GLU A 130 -9.31 -3.69 8.87
CA GLU A 130 -8.26 -4.25 9.71
C GLU A 130 -7.27 -5.02 8.83
N LEU A 131 -6.02 -4.63 8.92
CA LEU A 131 -4.88 -5.30 8.32
C LEU A 131 -4.28 -6.27 9.33
N ASP A 132 -4.12 -7.53 8.94
CA ASP A 132 -3.41 -8.56 9.69
C ASP A 132 -2.37 -9.20 8.76
N VAL A 133 -1.11 -8.81 8.92
CA VAL A 133 -0.03 -9.27 8.03
C VAL A 133 0.24 -10.75 8.21
N ALA A 134 0.25 -11.25 9.44
CA ALA A 134 0.50 -12.67 9.72
C ALA A 134 -0.58 -13.57 9.12
N GLY A 135 -1.84 -13.16 9.21
CA GLY A 135 -2.97 -13.86 8.60
C GLY A 135 -3.15 -13.58 7.11
N ARG A 136 -2.38 -12.63 6.54
CA ARG A 136 -2.52 -12.12 5.16
C ARG A 136 -3.97 -11.76 4.82
N VAL A 137 -4.59 -10.97 5.69
CA VAL A 137 -6.03 -10.68 5.63
C VAL A 137 -6.28 -9.18 5.74
N LEU A 138 -7.21 -8.69 4.90
CA LEU A 138 -7.92 -7.43 5.09
C LEU A 138 -9.38 -7.73 5.47
N ARG A 139 -9.80 -7.27 6.64
CA ARG A 139 -11.19 -7.41 7.11
C ARG A 139 -11.89 -6.07 7.02
N TYR A 140 -13.14 -6.08 6.55
CA TYR A 140 -14.00 -4.88 6.55
C TYR A 140 -14.90 -4.87 7.78
N LEU A 141 -15.18 -3.69 8.25
CA LEU A 141 -16.14 -3.46 9.34
C LEU A 141 -17.48 -2.97 8.81
#